data_7133951f38573838a67482648c237a4f
#
_entry.id   7133951f38573838a67482648c237a4f
#
_cell.length_a   1.000
_cell.length_b   1.000
_cell.length_c   1.000
_cell.angle_alpha   90.00
_cell.angle_beta   90.00
_cell.angle_gamma   90.00
#
_symmetry.space_group_name_H-M   'P 1'
#
loop_
_entity.id
_entity.type
_entity.pdbx_description
1 polymer ?
#
loop_
_entity_poly.entity_id
_entity_poly.type
_entity_poly.pdbx_seq_one_letter_code
_entity_poly.pdbx_strand_id
1 'polypeptide(L)'
;MKELEEAWIVQALVREDGLSQLQVAELLQRHKSWVCRRLALLERLSEECREDLRLGLLSPTMARQLTRLPAGNQMEVVAAARREHLTAAEMHGVVDLIVGCTGRPDVEFILHEPRRALRQAQIESLPSWDPRLSAAGNRVLRQLGGLLGGLSRMENWLRHRGRADLAPCDRSVLSPSFQRLTRDARAVAEQTEDLLKEIDLP
;
A
#
# COMPACT_ATOMS: atom_id res chain seq x y z
N MET A 1 -18.06 13.08 14.36
CA MET A 1 -18.54 12.88 15.73
C MET A 1 -19.34 11.58 15.82
N LYS A 2 -20.33 11.41 14.98
CA LYS A 2 -21.26 10.27 15.04
C LYS A 2 -20.61 8.87 15.22
N GLU A 3 -19.50 8.58 14.56
CA GLU A 3 -18.86 7.27 14.67
C GLU A 3 -18.12 7.02 15.97
N LEU A 4 -17.52 8.04 16.59
CA LEU A 4 -16.92 7.91 17.92
C LEU A 4 -17.98 7.81 19.02
N GLU A 5 -19.08 8.55 18.91
CA GLU A 5 -20.22 8.43 19.82
C GLU A 5 -20.82 7.02 19.77
N GLU A 6 -21.02 6.48 18.56
CA GLU A 6 -21.45 5.09 18.38
C GLU A 6 -20.42 4.09 18.96
N ALA A 7 -19.12 4.37 18.82
CA ALA A 7 -18.07 3.53 19.37
C ALA A 7 -18.09 3.53 20.90
N TRP A 8 -18.28 4.67 21.55
CA TRP A 8 -18.41 4.77 23.01
C TRP A 8 -19.64 4.02 23.54
N ILE A 9 -20.81 4.15 22.87
CA ILE A 9 -22.02 3.39 23.23
C ILE A 9 -21.74 1.90 23.14
N VAL A 10 -21.14 1.44 22.03
CA VAL A 10 -20.79 0.02 21.84
C VAL A 10 -19.80 -0.45 22.91
N GLN A 11 -18.82 0.38 23.26
CA GLN A 11 -17.84 0.03 24.30
C GLN A 11 -18.52 -0.07 25.67
N ALA A 12 -19.41 0.84 26.04
CA ALA A 12 -20.15 0.76 27.30
C ALA A 12 -20.98 -0.52 27.39
N LEU A 13 -21.75 -0.85 26.36
CA LEU A 13 -22.53 -2.09 26.30
C LEU A 13 -21.67 -3.36 26.47
N VAL A 14 -20.44 -3.36 25.90
CA VAL A 14 -19.55 -4.50 26.02
C VAL A 14 -18.80 -4.53 27.35
N ARG A 15 -18.32 -3.37 27.86
CA ARG A 15 -17.43 -3.32 29.03
C ARG A 15 -18.16 -3.14 30.34
N GLU A 16 -19.24 -2.35 30.36
CA GLU A 16 -19.99 -2.03 31.57
C GLU A 16 -21.17 -3.00 31.76
N ASP A 17 -21.93 -3.24 30.68
CA ASP A 17 -23.08 -4.16 30.73
C ASP A 17 -22.69 -5.63 30.48
N GLY A 18 -21.43 -5.93 30.16
CA GLY A 18 -20.92 -7.28 29.98
C GLY A 18 -21.47 -8.04 28.77
N LEU A 19 -22.09 -7.35 27.81
CA LEU A 19 -22.66 -7.99 26.63
C LEU A 19 -21.55 -8.45 25.66
N SER A 20 -21.76 -9.61 25.06
CA SER A 20 -20.89 -10.05 23.96
C SER A 20 -21.14 -9.19 22.70
N GLN A 21 -20.14 -9.09 21.83
CA GLN A 21 -20.27 -8.34 20.57
C GLN A 21 -21.43 -8.81 19.70
N LEU A 22 -21.84 -10.07 19.81
CA LEU A 22 -22.97 -10.62 19.09
C LEU A 22 -24.29 -10.08 19.68
N GLN A 23 -24.44 -10.11 21.00
CA GLN A 23 -25.61 -9.55 21.70
C GLN A 23 -25.76 -8.05 21.45
N VAL A 24 -24.64 -7.29 21.44
CA VAL A 24 -24.67 -5.88 21.08
C VAL A 24 -25.11 -5.66 19.62
N ALA A 25 -24.66 -6.52 18.71
CA ALA A 25 -25.05 -6.46 17.30
C ALA A 25 -26.58 -6.72 17.15
N GLU A 26 -27.11 -7.73 17.85
CA GLU A 26 -28.55 -8.05 17.86
C GLU A 26 -29.37 -6.91 18.48
N LEU A 27 -28.92 -6.39 19.64
CA LEU A 27 -29.59 -5.29 20.36
C LEU A 27 -29.71 -4.03 19.49
N LEU A 28 -28.62 -3.68 18.77
CA LEU A 28 -28.55 -2.50 17.91
C LEU A 28 -29.06 -2.75 16.48
N GLN A 29 -29.53 -3.95 16.17
CA GLN A 29 -29.93 -4.38 14.83
C GLN A 29 -28.84 -4.09 13.78
N ARG A 30 -27.60 -4.40 14.13
CA ARG A 30 -26.42 -4.23 13.28
C ARG A 30 -25.69 -5.57 13.07
N HIS A 31 -24.88 -5.65 12.00
CA HIS A 31 -24.03 -6.80 11.80
C HIS A 31 -22.84 -6.80 12.79
N LYS A 32 -22.42 -7.97 13.27
CA LYS A 32 -21.28 -8.11 14.19
C LYS A 32 -20.03 -7.35 13.72
N SER A 33 -19.75 -7.36 12.41
CA SER A 33 -18.62 -6.63 11.83
C SER A 33 -18.71 -5.10 12.02
N TRP A 34 -19.92 -4.54 12.15
CA TRP A 34 -20.10 -3.13 12.49
C TRP A 34 -19.67 -2.85 13.93
N VAL A 35 -20.08 -3.70 14.88
CA VAL A 35 -19.67 -3.61 16.29
C VAL A 35 -18.14 -3.70 16.40
N CYS A 36 -17.52 -4.70 15.75
CA CYS A 36 -16.05 -4.83 15.74
C CYS A 36 -15.35 -3.57 15.22
N ARG A 37 -15.87 -2.97 14.13
CA ARG A 37 -15.29 -1.74 13.57
C ARG A 37 -15.43 -0.53 14.49
N ARG A 38 -16.52 -0.41 15.27
CA ARG A 38 -16.69 0.66 16.25
C ARG A 38 -15.74 0.50 17.43
N LEU A 39 -15.61 -0.70 17.97
CA LEU A 39 -14.64 -0.99 19.05
C LEU A 39 -13.20 -0.72 18.58
N ALA A 40 -12.84 -1.10 17.38
CA ALA A 40 -11.51 -0.89 16.85
C ALA A 40 -11.10 0.60 16.82
N LEU A 41 -12.04 1.54 16.65
CA LEU A 41 -11.75 2.99 16.70
C LEU A 41 -11.27 3.44 18.08
N LEU A 42 -11.73 2.79 19.16
CA LEU A 42 -11.32 3.12 20.53
C LEU A 42 -10.13 2.30 21.01
N GLU A 43 -10.03 1.04 20.56
CA GLU A 43 -9.03 0.10 21.08
C GLU A 43 -7.72 0.11 20.28
N ARG A 44 -7.76 0.47 19.00
CA ARG A 44 -6.62 0.36 18.08
C ARG A 44 -6.11 1.67 17.50
N LEU A 45 -6.90 2.74 17.51
CA LEU A 45 -6.39 4.05 17.12
C LEU A 45 -5.50 4.63 18.22
N SER A 46 -4.42 5.30 17.81
CA SER A 46 -3.62 6.13 18.70
C SER A 46 -4.47 7.29 19.23
N GLU A 47 -4.05 7.88 20.35
CA GLU A 47 -4.76 9.00 20.96
C GLU A 47 -4.86 10.19 20.00
N GLU A 48 -3.74 10.50 19.32
CA GLU A 48 -3.66 11.60 18.35
C GLU A 48 -4.62 11.36 17.16
N CYS A 49 -4.69 10.13 16.63
CA CYS A 49 -5.62 9.79 15.56
C CYS A 49 -7.09 9.85 16.01
N ARG A 50 -7.39 9.51 17.27
CA ARG A 50 -8.74 9.67 17.83
C ARG A 50 -9.13 11.13 17.98
N GLU A 51 -8.19 11.97 18.42
CA GLU A 51 -8.43 13.41 18.52
C GLU A 51 -8.63 14.04 17.13
N ASP A 52 -7.80 13.69 16.15
CA ASP A 52 -7.97 14.11 14.76
C ASP A 52 -9.35 13.70 14.18
N LEU A 53 -9.80 12.47 14.49
CA LEU A 53 -11.12 11.99 14.10
C LEU A 53 -12.22 12.79 14.81
N ARG A 54 -12.06 13.10 16.11
CA ARG A 54 -12.99 13.89 16.91
C ARG A 54 -13.15 15.31 16.37
N LEU A 55 -12.03 15.92 15.96
CA LEU A 55 -11.99 17.28 15.41
C LEU A 55 -12.41 17.34 13.93
N GLY A 56 -12.64 16.18 13.28
CA GLY A 56 -12.98 16.13 11.85
C GLY A 56 -11.77 16.34 10.92
N LEU A 57 -10.54 16.33 11.46
CA LEU A 57 -9.29 16.42 10.70
C LEU A 57 -8.89 15.10 10.04
N LEU A 58 -9.47 14.00 10.51
CA LEU A 58 -9.33 12.66 9.95
C LEU A 58 -10.73 12.13 9.62
N SER A 59 -10.93 11.68 8.37
CA SER A 59 -12.23 11.10 8.00
C SER A 59 -12.44 9.73 8.63
N PRO A 60 -13.68 9.34 8.95
CA PRO A 60 -13.98 8.02 9.52
C PRO A 60 -13.53 6.85 8.64
N THR A 61 -13.52 7.03 7.34
CA THR A 61 -13.03 6.02 6.39
C THR A 61 -11.53 5.83 6.52
N MET A 62 -10.78 6.91 6.62
CA MET A 62 -9.31 6.86 6.84
C MET A 62 -8.99 6.30 8.23
N ALA A 63 -9.69 6.76 9.28
CA ALA A 63 -9.51 6.25 10.64
C ALA A 63 -9.67 4.73 10.72
N ARG A 64 -10.67 4.16 10.05
CA ARG A 64 -10.87 2.71 9.98
C ARG A 64 -9.70 1.96 9.32
N GLN A 65 -9.04 2.55 8.34
CA GLN A 65 -7.85 1.93 7.74
C GLN A 65 -6.68 1.93 8.72
N LEU A 66 -6.49 3.02 9.45
CA LEU A 66 -5.41 3.13 10.44
C LEU A 66 -5.52 2.10 11.57
N THR A 67 -6.72 1.65 11.94
CA THR A 67 -6.89 0.59 12.96
C THR A 67 -6.22 -0.74 12.59
N ARG A 68 -5.77 -0.92 11.35
CA ARG A 68 -5.06 -2.11 10.87
C ARG A 68 -3.55 -2.03 11.14
N LEU A 69 -3.05 -0.85 11.49
CA LEU A 69 -1.65 -0.57 11.76
C LEU A 69 -1.38 -0.52 13.27
N PRO A 70 -0.15 -0.85 13.71
CA PRO A 70 0.30 -0.54 15.06
C PRO A 70 0.14 0.96 15.36
N ALA A 71 -0.25 1.31 16.59
CA ALA A 71 -0.51 2.69 16.99
C ALA A 71 0.67 3.64 16.68
N GLY A 72 1.91 3.18 16.88
CA GLY A 72 3.12 3.98 16.62
C GLY A 72 3.34 4.36 15.15
N ASN A 73 2.73 3.67 14.19
CA ASN A 73 2.90 3.96 12.77
C ASN A 73 1.77 4.82 12.18
N GLN A 74 0.68 5.01 12.93
CA GLN A 74 -0.54 5.63 12.41
C GLN A 74 -0.33 7.11 12.06
N MET A 75 0.33 7.87 12.93
CA MET A 75 0.58 9.30 12.69
C MET A 75 1.55 9.55 11.53
N GLU A 76 2.51 8.65 11.28
CA GLU A 76 3.39 8.74 10.12
C GLU A 76 2.58 8.62 8.82
N VAL A 77 1.61 7.70 8.77
CA VAL A 77 0.69 7.54 7.62
C VAL A 77 -0.22 8.76 7.46
N VAL A 78 -0.75 9.31 8.56
CA VAL A 78 -1.56 10.54 8.52
C VAL A 78 -0.73 11.72 8.00
N ALA A 79 0.51 11.87 8.47
CA ALA A 79 1.42 12.92 8.01
C ALA A 79 1.73 12.79 6.50
N ALA A 80 2.01 11.58 6.03
CA ALA A 80 2.22 11.31 4.61
C ALA A 80 0.96 11.60 3.79
N ALA A 81 -0.21 11.17 4.27
CA ALA A 81 -1.49 11.41 3.60
C ALA A 81 -1.82 12.90 3.48
N ARG A 82 -1.53 13.71 4.51
CA ARG A 82 -1.71 15.16 4.48
C ARG A 82 -0.72 15.85 3.54
N ARG A 83 0.56 15.51 3.64
CA ARG A 83 1.63 16.08 2.79
C ARG A 83 1.34 15.86 1.31
N GLU A 84 0.95 14.64 0.95
CA GLU A 84 0.71 14.24 -0.43
C GLU A 84 -0.76 14.42 -0.87
N HIS A 85 -1.64 14.93 -0.01
CA HIS A 85 -3.08 15.06 -0.29
C HIS A 85 -3.68 13.76 -0.82
N LEU A 86 -3.44 12.63 -0.13
CA LEU A 86 -3.92 11.33 -0.55
C LEU A 86 -5.44 11.23 -0.43
N THR A 87 -6.06 10.65 -1.43
CA THR A 87 -7.47 10.25 -1.37
C THR A 87 -7.67 9.09 -0.40
N ALA A 88 -8.91 8.84 0.01
CA ALA A 88 -9.22 7.69 0.87
C ALA A 88 -8.85 6.34 0.22
N ALA A 89 -8.95 6.24 -1.10
CA ALA A 89 -8.55 5.05 -1.85
C ALA A 89 -7.02 4.87 -1.88
N GLU A 90 -6.27 5.96 -2.13
CA GLU A 90 -4.80 5.93 -2.08
C GLU A 90 -4.30 5.59 -0.68
N MET A 91 -4.90 6.18 0.37
CA MET A 91 -4.54 5.86 1.76
C MET A 91 -4.85 4.39 2.10
N HIS A 92 -5.95 3.84 1.61
CA HIS A 92 -6.25 2.41 1.75
C HIS A 92 -5.13 1.56 1.15
N GLY A 93 -4.72 1.85 -0.08
CA GLY A 93 -3.62 1.14 -0.74
C GLY A 93 -2.28 1.28 0.00
N VAL A 94 -1.97 2.48 0.52
CA VAL A 94 -0.76 2.71 1.35
C VAL A 94 -0.79 1.84 2.61
N VAL A 95 -1.93 1.77 3.30
CA VAL A 95 -2.09 0.90 4.48
C VAL A 95 -1.93 -0.58 4.09
N ASP A 96 -2.50 -1.01 2.96
CA ASP A 96 -2.34 -2.39 2.47
C ASP A 96 -0.87 -2.75 2.23
N LEU A 97 -0.11 -1.84 1.61
CA LEU A 97 1.32 -2.04 1.38
C LEU A 97 2.09 -2.14 2.71
N ILE A 98 1.84 -1.23 3.65
CA ILE A 98 2.52 -1.23 4.96
C ILE A 98 2.20 -2.50 5.76
N VAL A 99 0.96 -2.99 5.75
CA VAL A 99 0.57 -4.25 6.40
C VAL A 99 1.31 -5.45 5.78
N GLY A 100 1.61 -5.40 4.48
CA GLY A 100 2.38 -6.43 3.77
C GLY A 100 3.90 -6.33 3.94
N CYS A 101 4.43 -5.23 4.48
CA CYS A 101 5.86 -5.05 4.66
C CYS A 101 6.43 -5.88 5.81
N THR A 102 7.62 -6.40 5.61
CA THR A 102 8.37 -7.15 6.64
C THR A 102 9.47 -6.32 7.30
N GLY A 103 9.79 -5.14 6.75
CA GLY A 103 10.91 -4.31 7.20
C GLY A 103 10.60 -2.81 7.27
N ARG A 104 11.26 -2.12 8.20
CA ARG A 104 11.15 -0.65 8.37
C ARG A 104 11.56 0.15 7.11
N PRO A 105 12.63 -0.22 6.36
CA PRO A 105 13.03 0.53 5.17
C PRO A 105 11.94 0.57 4.08
N ASP A 106 11.15 -0.51 3.94
CA ASP A 106 10.06 -0.55 2.97
C ASP A 106 8.92 0.39 3.39
N VAL A 107 8.63 0.43 4.69
CA VAL A 107 7.64 1.36 5.26
C VAL A 107 8.07 2.81 5.04
N GLU A 108 9.34 3.14 5.29
CA GLU A 108 9.89 4.48 5.07
C GLU A 108 9.79 4.93 3.61
N PHE A 109 10.08 4.03 2.67
CA PHE A 109 9.89 4.32 1.24
C PHE A 109 8.42 4.61 0.92
N ILE A 110 7.48 3.76 1.38
CA ILE A 110 6.05 3.93 1.14
C ILE A 110 5.56 5.27 1.71
N LEU A 111 6.02 5.64 2.89
CA LEU A 111 5.65 6.90 3.54
C LEU A 111 6.26 8.12 2.85
N HIS A 112 7.46 7.99 2.29
CA HIS A 112 8.14 9.09 1.60
C HIS A 112 7.57 9.35 0.20
N GLU A 113 7.32 8.29 -0.59
CA GLU A 113 6.82 8.34 -1.96
C GLU A 113 5.54 7.47 -2.17
N PRO A 114 4.41 7.76 -1.48
CA PRO A 114 3.26 6.86 -1.42
C PRO A 114 2.64 6.55 -2.79
N ARG A 115 2.49 7.56 -3.65
CA ARG A 115 1.94 7.35 -5.00
C ARG A 115 2.85 6.52 -5.89
N ARG A 116 4.15 6.62 -5.68
CA ARG A 116 5.10 5.79 -6.41
C ARG A 116 5.05 4.35 -5.94
N ALA A 117 5.00 4.12 -4.63
CA ALA A 117 4.83 2.80 -4.05
C ALA A 117 3.53 2.12 -4.55
N LEU A 118 2.42 2.87 -4.61
CA LEU A 118 1.16 2.38 -5.15
C LEU A 118 1.26 1.99 -6.64
N ARG A 119 1.89 2.81 -7.47
CA ARG A 119 2.12 2.48 -8.89
C ARG A 119 2.99 1.24 -9.05
N GLN A 120 4.03 1.11 -8.25
CA GLN A 120 4.91 -0.05 -8.24
C GLN A 120 4.16 -1.34 -7.90
N ALA A 121 3.32 -1.30 -6.85
CA ALA A 121 2.49 -2.44 -6.47
C ALA A 121 1.46 -2.81 -7.55
N GLN A 122 0.90 -1.84 -8.27
CA GLN A 122 0.02 -2.09 -9.41
C GLN A 122 0.76 -2.79 -10.56
N ILE A 123 1.98 -2.40 -10.85
CA ILE A 123 2.82 -3.06 -11.88
C ILE A 123 3.13 -4.50 -11.46
N GLU A 124 3.45 -4.73 -10.19
CA GLU A 124 3.70 -6.08 -9.66
C GLU A 124 2.45 -6.98 -9.66
N SER A 125 1.25 -6.38 -9.61
CA SER A 125 -0.04 -7.06 -9.63
C SER A 125 -0.64 -7.25 -11.02
N LEU A 126 0.12 -7.05 -12.11
CA LEU A 126 -0.37 -7.27 -13.46
C LEU A 126 -0.95 -8.69 -13.61
N PRO A 127 -2.13 -8.84 -14.23
CA PRO A 127 -2.76 -10.12 -14.38
C PRO A 127 -1.84 -11.07 -15.17
N SER A 128 -1.69 -12.30 -14.68
CA SER A 128 -0.87 -13.31 -15.37
C SER A 128 -1.59 -13.94 -16.58
N TRP A 129 -2.86 -13.58 -16.80
CA TRP A 129 -3.70 -14.10 -17.86
C TRP A 129 -4.85 -13.13 -18.19
N ASP A 130 -5.14 -12.97 -19.49
CA ASP A 130 -6.27 -12.20 -20.02
C ASP A 130 -7.01 -13.04 -21.07
N PRO A 131 -8.34 -13.26 -20.96
CA PRO A 131 -9.12 -14.07 -21.89
C PRO A 131 -9.18 -13.51 -23.33
N ARG A 132 -8.88 -12.23 -23.52
CA ARG A 132 -8.85 -11.58 -24.83
C ARG A 132 -7.57 -11.88 -25.63
N LEU A 133 -6.53 -12.41 -24.95
CA LEU A 133 -5.25 -12.72 -25.56
C LEU A 133 -5.18 -14.18 -26.01
N SER A 134 -4.43 -14.42 -27.09
CA SER A 134 -4.02 -15.77 -27.50
C SER A 134 -3.12 -16.42 -26.45
N ALA A 135 -2.85 -17.72 -26.60
CA ALA A 135 -1.91 -18.43 -25.75
C ALA A 135 -0.48 -17.82 -25.80
N ALA A 136 -0.09 -17.31 -26.97
CA ALA A 136 1.18 -16.59 -27.14
C ALA A 136 1.15 -15.24 -26.42
N GLY A 137 0.07 -14.46 -26.58
CA GLY A 137 -0.13 -13.17 -25.90
C GLY A 137 -0.10 -13.32 -24.39
N ASN A 138 -0.75 -14.35 -23.82
CA ASN A 138 -0.72 -14.61 -22.38
C ASN A 138 0.67 -15.07 -21.88
N ARG A 139 1.51 -15.67 -22.69
CA ARG A 139 2.92 -15.92 -22.35
C ARG A 139 3.70 -14.61 -22.26
N VAL A 140 3.52 -13.73 -23.25
CA VAL A 140 4.16 -12.41 -23.26
C VAL A 140 3.71 -11.58 -22.07
N LEU A 141 2.40 -11.55 -21.76
CA LEU A 141 1.85 -10.84 -20.61
C LEU A 141 2.52 -11.27 -19.28
N ARG A 142 2.70 -12.57 -19.07
CA ARG A 142 3.41 -13.10 -17.89
C ARG A 142 4.88 -12.70 -17.85
N GLN A 143 5.56 -12.73 -19.00
CA GLN A 143 6.97 -12.31 -19.08
C GLN A 143 7.12 -10.82 -18.79
N LEU A 144 6.23 -9.98 -19.34
CA LEU A 144 6.20 -8.54 -19.08
C LEU A 144 5.95 -8.24 -17.59
N GLY A 145 4.99 -8.92 -16.96
CA GLY A 145 4.73 -8.76 -15.52
C GLY A 145 5.95 -9.09 -14.67
N GLY A 146 6.66 -10.18 -14.97
CA GLY A 146 7.89 -10.56 -14.29
C GLY A 146 9.03 -9.55 -14.48
N LEU A 147 9.24 -9.07 -15.71
CA LEU A 147 10.25 -8.07 -16.03
C LEU A 147 9.97 -6.72 -15.37
N LEU A 148 8.74 -6.23 -15.48
CA LEU A 148 8.32 -4.96 -14.89
C LEU A 148 8.45 -4.98 -13.36
N GLY A 149 8.02 -6.07 -12.71
CA GLY A 149 8.21 -6.24 -11.28
C GLY A 149 9.69 -6.31 -10.87
N GLY A 150 10.53 -7.00 -11.66
CA GLY A 150 11.97 -7.05 -11.45
C GLY A 150 12.66 -5.68 -11.59
N LEU A 151 12.32 -4.94 -12.66
CA LEU A 151 12.83 -3.59 -12.90
C LEU A 151 12.41 -2.62 -11.80
N SER A 152 11.16 -2.68 -11.37
CA SER A 152 10.61 -1.85 -10.30
C SER A 152 11.33 -2.08 -8.97
N ARG A 153 11.56 -3.33 -8.58
CA ARG A 153 12.34 -3.68 -7.37
C ARG A 153 13.79 -3.17 -7.47
N MET A 154 14.43 -3.38 -8.62
CA MET A 154 15.81 -2.92 -8.84
C MET A 154 15.91 -1.39 -8.80
N GLU A 155 14.97 -0.68 -9.43
CA GLU A 155 14.91 0.79 -9.40
C GLU A 155 14.76 1.31 -7.97
N ASN A 156 13.82 0.70 -7.20
CA ASN A 156 13.60 1.05 -5.81
C ASN A 156 14.87 0.85 -4.97
N TRP A 157 15.51 -0.33 -5.10
CA TRP A 157 16.74 -0.62 -4.40
C TRP A 157 17.86 0.35 -4.78
N LEU A 158 18.10 0.61 -6.06
CA LEU A 158 19.14 1.55 -6.54
C LEU A 158 18.93 2.96 -5.99
N ARG A 159 17.68 3.42 -5.92
CA ARG A 159 17.35 4.78 -5.48
C ARG A 159 17.52 4.96 -3.97
N HIS A 160 17.08 4.00 -3.18
CA HIS A 160 16.99 4.17 -1.72
C HIS A 160 18.09 3.46 -0.94
N ARG A 161 18.63 2.35 -1.42
CA ARG A 161 19.54 1.48 -0.66
C ARG A 161 20.86 1.18 -1.38
N GLY A 162 20.89 1.20 -2.71
CA GLY A 162 22.04 0.71 -3.47
C GLY A 162 23.38 1.38 -3.13
N ARG A 163 23.36 2.63 -2.66
CA ARG A 163 24.60 3.31 -2.21
C ARG A 163 25.01 2.93 -0.79
N ALA A 164 24.06 2.60 0.08
CA ALA A 164 24.31 2.26 1.47
C ALA A 164 24.65 0.76 1.64
N ASP A 165 23.97 -0.10 0.89
CA ASP A 165 24.10 -1.55 1.01
C ASP A 165 25.39 -2.10 0.36
N LEU A 166 25.97 -1.38 -0.65
CA LEU A 166 27.14 -1.85 -1.37
C LEU A 166 28.44 -1.29 -0.80
N ALA A 167 29.30 -2.17 -0.31
CA ALA A 167 30.68 -1.85 -0.01
C ALA A 167 31.48 -1.47 -1.29
N PRO A 168 32.60 -0.74 -1.18
CA PRO A 168 33.41 -0.39 -2.35
C PRO A 168 33.86 -1.59 -3.19
N CYS A 169 34.19 -2.71 -2.54
CA CYS A 169 34.55 -3.96 -3.22
C CYS A 169 33.38 -4.54 -4.03
N ASP A 170 32.16 -4.51 -3.49
CA ASP A 170 30.97 -5.03 -4.18
C ASP A 170 30.66 -4.21 -5.43
N ARG A 171 30.83 -2.88 -5.36
CA ARG A 171 30.64 -1.98 -6.50
C ARG A 171 31.56 -2.31 -7.67
N SER A 172 32.82 -2.61 -7.39
CA SER A 172 33.78 -2.97 -8.43
C SER A 172 33.43 -4.30 -9.10
N VAL A 173 33.01 -5.31 -8.33
CA VAL A 173 32.63 -6.63 -8.83
C VAL A 173 31.31 -6.57 -9.60
N LEU A 174 30.33 -5.78 -9.16
CA LEU A 174 29.01 -5.65 -9.78
C LEU A 174 28.98 -4.65 -10.95
N SER A 175 29.99 -3.80 -11.11
CA SER A 175 30.04 -2.80 -12.19
C SER A 175 29.78 -3.36 -13.59
N PRO A 176 30.38 -4.48 -14.02
CA PRO A 176 30.08 -5.06 -15.34
C PRO A 176 28.62 -5.48 -15.49
N SER A 177 28.01 -5.98 -14.40
CA SER A 177 26.61 -6.38 -14.38
C SER A 177 25.65 -5.19 -14.50
N PHE A 178 25.96 -4.08 -13.85
CA PHE A 178 25.20 -2.84 -13.99
C PHE A 178 25.36 -2.21 -15.38
N GLN A 179 26.55 -2.26 -15.96
CA GLN A 179 26.78 -1.82 -17.34
C GLN A 179 25.97 -2.65 -18.33
N ARG A 180 25.95 -3.97 -18.13
CA ARG A 180 25.15 -4.88 -18.95
C ARG A 180 23.66 -4.58 -18.79
N LEU A 181 23.16 -4.44 -17.56
CA LEU A 181 21.76 -4.09 -17.31
C LEU A 181 21.38 -2.79 -18.03
N THR A 182 22.21 -1.75 -17.95
CA THR A 182 21.95 -0.46 -18.60
C THR A 182 21.87 -0.60 -20.13
N ARG A 183 22.80 -1.37 -20.72
CA ARG A 183 22.82 -1.61 -22.17
C ARG A 183 21.60 -2.42 -22.64
N ASP A 184 21.34 -3.54 -21.94
CA ASP A 184 20.27 -4.45 -22.33
C ASP A 184 18.88 -3.83 -22.12
N ALA A 185 18.70 -3.05 -21.03
CA ALA A 185 17.46 -2.29 -20.79
C ALA A 185 17.21 -1.23 -21.86
N ARG A 186 18.26 -0.52 -22.32
CA ARG A 186 18.13 0.46 -23.41
C ARG A 186 17.74 -0.21 -24.73
N ALA A 187 18.38 -1.31 -25.07
CA ALA A 187 18.05 -2.06 -26.29
C ALA A 187 16.60 -2.59 -26.28
N VAL A 188 16.12 -3.07 -25.11
CA VAL A 188 14.72 -3.50 -24.96
C VAL A 188 13.77 -2.31 -25.10
N ALA A 189 14.11 -1.16 -24.53
CA ALA A 189 13.29 0.05 -24.64
C ALA A 189 13.13 0.49 -26.11
N GLU A 190 14.23 0.56 -26.86
CA GLU A 190 14.23 0.91 -28.29
C GLU A 190 13.34 -0.05 -29.11
N GLN A 191 13.49 -1.36 -28.91
CA GLN A 191 12.67 -2.36 -29.62
C GLN A 191 11.18 -2.28 -29.23
N THR A 192 10.90 -1.94 -28.00
CA THR A 192 9.52 -1.79 -27.52
C THR A 192 8.87 -0.52 -28.11
N GLU A 193 9.62 0.58 -28.19
CA GLU A 193 9.16 1.82 -28.84
C GLU A 193 8.87 1.60 -30.32
N ASP A 194 9.70 0.86 -31.03
CA ASP A 194 9.49 0.56 -32.45
C ASP A 194 8.25 -0.32 -32.66
N LEU A 195 8.05 -1.34 -31.81
CA LEU A 195 6.84 -2.15 -31.84
C LEU A 195 5.57 -1.35 -31.56
N LEU A 196 5.62 -0.39 -30.60
CA LEU A 196 4.48 0.48 -30.30
C LEU A 196 4.14 1.39 -31.49
N LYS A 197 5.12 1.92 -32.22
CA LYS A 197 4.90 2.69 -33.45
C LYS A 197 4.19 1.85 -34.52
N GLU A 198 4.52 0.57 -34.65
CA GLU A 198 3.85 -0.34 -35.59
C GLU A 198 2.38 -0.63 -35.20
N ILE A 199 2.09 -0.71 -33.89
CA ILE A 199 0.73 -0.95 -33.36
C ILE A 199 -0.16 0.28 -33.50
N ASP A 200 0.40 1.49 -33.30
CA ASP A 200 -0.32 2.77 -33.35
C ASP A 200 -0.50 3.31 -34.80
N LEU A 201 0.00 2.63 -35.80
CA LEU A 201 -0.27 2.97 -37.20
C LEU A 201 -1.67 2.46 -37.57
N PRO A 202 -2.57 3.37 -38.08
CA PRO A 202 -3.97 3.04 -38.42
C PRO A 202 -4.09 2.05 -39.59
#